data_084f469da882704093291c7baced992d
#
_entry.id   084f469da882704093291c7baced992d
#
_cell.length_a   1.000
_cell.length_b   1.000
_cell.length_c   1.000
_cell.angle_alpha   90.00
_cell.angle_beta   90.00
_cell.angle_gamma   90.00
#
_symmetry.space_group_name_H-M   'P 1'
#
loop_
_entity.id
_entity.type
_entity.pdbx_description
1 polymer ?
#
loop_
_entity_poly.entity_id
_entity_poly.type
_entity_poly.pdbx_seq_one_letter_code
_entity_poly.pdbx_strand_id
1 'polypeptide(L)'
;KAADTAALSAELDHTAEHLVETLKSFGVETRIVDISRGPTVTRYELQPCAGVKISKITNLADDIALNLATAGVRIEAPIPNKAAVGIEVPNKASSVVGVRGILESPAFINAKSKLTVALGRDIGGNVVVTDIAKMPHGLIAGATGSGKSVCINSIIISLLYKATPDEVKLLMIDPKVVELGIYNGIPHLLVPVVTDPRKA
;
A
#
# COMPACT_ATOMS: atom_id res chain seq x y z
N LYS A 1 24.29 -1.05 8.26
CA LYS A 1 23.55 -0.45 7.11
C LYS A 1 24.05 -0.97 5.75
N ALA A 2 25.37 -0.95 5.44
CA ALA A 2 25.89 -1.47 4.15
C ALA A 2 25.78 -2.99 4.05
N ALA A 3 26.06 -3.73 5.13
CA ALA A 3 25.91 -5.17 5.19
C ALA A 3 24.42 -5.61 5.04
N ASP A 4 23.49 -4.87 5.65
CA ASP A 4 22.06 -5.14 5.54
C ASP A 4 21.56 -4.93 4.09
N THR A 5 22.11 -3.93 3.38
CA THR A 5 21.75 -3.66 1.98
C THR A 5 22.26 -4.76 1.04
N ALA A 6 23.49 -5.26 1.26
CA ALA A 6 24.04 -6.35 0.46
C ALA A 6 23.31 -7.67 0.68
N ALA A 7 22.98 -8.01 1.94
CA ALA A 7 22.20 -9.19 2.27
C ALA A 7 20.80 -9.13 1.66
N LEU A 8 20.19 -7.95 1.66
CA LEU A 8 18.89 -7.72 1.05
C LEU A 8 18.92 -7.87 -0.47
N SER A 9 19.93 -7.31 -1.15
CA SER A 9 20.09 -7.49 -2.59
C SER A 9 20.23 -8.96 -2.96
N ALA A 10 21.08 -9.69 -2.23
CA ALA A 10 21.26 -11.12 -2.45
C ALA A 10 19.96 -11.93 -2.25
N GLU A 11 19.12 -11.55 -1.28
CA GLU A 11 17.80 -12.19 -1.08
C GLU A 11 16.86 -11.93 -2.25
N LEU A 12 16.84 -10.70 -2.77
CA LEU A 12 16.01 -10.34 -3.93
C LEU A 12 16.44 -11.10 -5.18
N ASP A 13 17.74 -11.17 -5.44
CA ASP A 13 18.31 -11.88 -6.59
C ASP A 13 18.03 -13.38 -6.50
N HIS A 14 18.23 -13.99 -5.33
CA HIS A 14 17.93 -15.40 -5.09
C HIS A 14 16.43 -15.71 -5.31
N THR A 15 15.53 -14.85 -4.84
CA THR A 15 14.10 -15.04 -5.06
C THR A 15 13.73 -14.89 -6.54
N ALA A 16 14.36 -13.97 -7.26
CA ALA A 16 14.20 -13.76 -8.68
C ALA A 16 14.62 -15.00 -9.48
N GLU A 17 15.79 -15.56 -9.18
CA GLU A 17 16.29 -16.81 -9.81
C GLU A 17 15.34 -17.96 -9.54
N HIS A 18 14.93 -18.16 -8.29
CA HIS A 18 14.01 -19.24 -7.91
C HIS A 18 12.65 -19.10 -8.63
N LEU A 19 12.15 -17.86 -8.78
CA LEU A 19 10.92 -17.61 -9.52
C LEU A 19 11.04 -17.98 -10.99
N VAL A 20 12.15 -17.63 -11.66
CA VAL A 20 12.41 -17.98 -13.05
C VAL A 20 12.55 -19.51 -13.22
N GLU A 21 13.26 -20.18 -12.31
CA GLU A 21 13.38 -21.65 -12.32
C GLU A 21 12.04 -22.36 -12.11
N THR A 22 11.23 -21.86 -11.17
CA THR A 22 9.89 -22.37 -10.93
C THR A 22 9.04 -22.27 -12.18
N LEU A 23 8.97 -21.10 -12.82
CA LEU A 23 8.22 -20.92 -14.06
C LEU A 23 8.73 -21.82 -15.18
N LYS A 24 10.05 -21.96 -15.31
CA LYS A 24 10.69 -22.82 -16.29
C LYS A 24 10.31 -24.31 -16.08
N SER A 25 10.20 -24.78 -14.85
CA SER A 25 9.79 -26.15 -14.53
C SER A 25 8.36 -26.46 -15.01
N PHE A 26 7.51 -25.45 -15.07
CA PHE A 26 6.16 -25.52 -15.65
C PHE A 26 6.13 -25.24 -17.17
N GLY A 27 7.31 -25.17 -17.82
CA GLY A 27 7.44 -24.91 -19.25
C GLY A 27 7.07 -23.49 -19.65
N VAL A 28 7.35 -22.51 -18.75
CA VAL A 28 7.16 -21.08 -18.97
C VAL A 28 8.53 -20.40 -18.93
N GLU A 29 9.08 -20.09 -20.10
CA GLU A 29 10.35 -19.37 -20.19
C GLU A 29 10.12 -17.86 -20.03
N THR A 30 10.84 -17.27 -19.09
CA THR A 30 10.76 -15.84 -18.76
C THR A 30 12.14 -15.30 -18.42
N ARG A 31 12.27 -13.97 -18.47
CA ARG A 31 13.46 -13.27 -17.96
C ARG A 31 13.03 -12.14 -17.02
N ILE A 32 13.80 -11.89 -15.98
CA ILE A 32 13.61 -10.72 -15.10
C ILE A 32 13.95 -9.45 -15.88
N VAL A 33 13.07 -8.45 -15.79
CA VAL A 33 13.25 -7.11 -16.39
C VAL A 33 13.52 -6.07 -15.32
N ASP A 34 12.80 -6.17 -14.18
CA ASP A 34 12.93 -5.23 -13.07
C ASP A 34 12.50 -5.89 -11.75
N ILE A 35 13.03 -5.36 -10.63
CA ILE A 35 12.67 -5.77 -9.28
C ILE A 35 12.40 -4.50 -8.48
N SER A 36 11.17 -4.35 -8.01
CA SER A 36 10.74 -3.21 -7.21
C SER A 36 10.31 -3.68 -5.82
N ARG A 37 11.05 -3.27 -4.78
CA ARG A 37 10.73 -3.62 -3.40
C ARG A 37 9.91 -2.53 -2.73
N GLY A 38 8.68 -2.91 -2.33
CA GLY A 38 7.82 -2.10 -1.48
C GLY A 38 7.93 -2.45 0.00
N PRO A 39 7.11 -1.80 0.85
CA PRO A 39 7.11 -2.04 2.30
C PRO A 39 6.68 -3.45 2.70
N THR A 40 5.75 -4.06 1.98
CA THR A 40 5.14 -5.36 2.33
C THR A 40 5.32 -6.42 1.28
N VAL A 41 5.47 -6.04 0.01
CA VAL A 41 5.65 -6.94 -1.12
C VAL A 41 6.81 -6.48 -1.99
N THR A 42 7.43 -7.43 -2.68
CA THR A 42 8.38 -7.17 -3.76
C THR A 42 7.74 -7.57 -5.07
N ARG A 43 7.77 -6.67 -6.05
CA ARG A 43 7.30 -6.93 -7.41
C ARG A 43 8.49 -7.33 -8.28
N TYR A 44 8.38 -8.52 -8.86
CA TYR A 44 9.28 -9.01 -9.90
C TYR A 44 8.60 -8.83 -11.25
N GLU A 45 9.18 -8.02 -12.12
CA GLU A 45 8.69 -7.83 -13.47
C GLU A 45 9.39 -8.81 -14.40
N LEU A 46 8.60 -9.67 -15.04
CA LEU A 46 9.12 -10.70 -15.93
C LEU A 46 8.61 -10.49 -17.35
N GLN A 47 9.48 -10.68 -18.32
CA GLN A 47 9.10 -10.73 -19.72
C GLN A 47 9.03 -12.19 -20.17
N PRO A 48 7.84 -12.68 -20.55
CA PRO A 48 7.68 -14.00 -21.14
C PRO A 48 8.36 -14.07 -22.51
N CYS A 49 8.93 -15.23 -22.83
CA CYS A 49 9.43 -15.50 -24.17
C CYS A 49 8.30 -15.56 -25.20
N ALA A 50 8.65 -15.39 -26.49
CA ALA A 50 7.66 -15.42 -27.57
C ALA A 50 6.89 -16.75 -27.58
N GLY A 51 5.57 -16.69 -27.75
CA GLY A 51 4.70 -17.86 -27.77
C GLY A 51 4.17 -18.29 -26.40
N VAL A 52 4.63 -17.72 -25.29
CA VAL A 52 4.09 -18.00 -23.96
C VAL A 52 2.76 -17.25 -23.79
N LYS A 53 1.68 -17.99 -23.51
CA LYS A 53 0.37 -17.42 -23.21
C LYS A 53 0.34 -16.86 -21.78
N ILE A 54 -0.18 -15.65 -21.60
CA ILE A 54 -0.31 -14.99 -20.28
C ILE A 54 -1.09 -15.88 -19.29
N SER A 55 -2.19 -16.50 -19.75
CA SER A 55 -3.00 -17.39 -18.93
C SER A 55 -2.22 -18.57 -18.33
N LYS A 56 -1.14 -19.03 -18.99
CA LYS A 56 -0.28 -20.06 -18.46
C LYS A 56 0.49 -19.57 -17.21
N ILE A 57 0.80 -18.29 -17.14
CA ILE A 57 1.48 -17.68 -15.98
C ILE A 57 0.47 -17.39 -14.85
N THR A 58 -0.67 -16.77 -15.19
CA THR A 58 -1.66 -16.40 -14.17
C THR A 58 -2.26 -17.59 -13.45
N ASN A 59 -2.36 -18.74 -14.12
CA ASN A 59 -2.88 -19.98 -13.51
C ASN A 59 -1.87 -20.66 -12.57
N LEU A 60 -0.61 -20.24 -12.55
CA LEU A 60 0.44 -20.81 -11.69
C LEU A 60 0.60 -20.06 -10.35
N ALA A 61 -0.31 -19.15 -9.99
CA ALA A 61 -0.17 -18.35 -8.78
C ALA A 61 0.00 -19.22 -7.53
N ASP A 62 -0.81 -20.25 -7.36
CA ASP A 62 -0.73 -21.15 -6.20
C ASP A 62 0.53 -22.04 -6.24
N ASP A 63 0.93 -22.51 -7.41
CA ASP A 63 2.15 -23.29 -7.59
C ASP A 63 3.41 -22.47 -7.29
N ILE A 64 3.43 -21.20 -7.71
CA ILE A 64 4.51 -20.25 -7.40
C ILE A 64 4.54 -19.99 -5.90
N ALA A 65 3.41 -19.73 -5.27
CA ALA A 65 3.32 -19.48 -3.84
C ALA A 65 3.83 -20.68 -3.03
N LEU A 66 3.47 -21.91 -3.45
CA LEU A 66 3.95 -23.13 -2.82
C LEU A 66 5.48 -23.28 -2.95
N ASN A 67 6.03 -23.10 -4.16
CA ASN A 67 7.46 -23.23 -4.41
C ASN A 67 8.29 -22.18 -3.66
N LEU A 68 7.78 -20.94 -3.54
CA LEU A 68 8.42 -19.86 -2.80
C LEU A 68 8.15 -19.92 -1.29
N ALA A 69 7.38 -20.89 -0.81
CA ALA A 69 6.94 -21.03 0.58
C ALA A 69 6.31 -19.74 1.14
N THR A 70 5.44 -19.10 0.35
CA THR A 70 4.72 -17.86 0.73
C THR A 70 3.23 -18.14 0.91
N ALA A 71 2.54 -17.25 1.64
CA ALA A 71 1.10 -17.38 1.88
C ALA A 71 0.25 -17.19 0.60
N GLY A 72 0.84 -16.61 -0.45
CA GLY A 72 0.23 -16.37 -1.75
C GLY A 72 1.07 -15.39 -2.55
N VAL A 73 0.83 -15.33 -3.87
CA VAL A 73 1.39 -14.32 -4.77
C VAL A 73 0.25 -13.66 -5.55
N ARG A 74 0.44 -12.40 -5.94
CA ARG A 74 -0.47 -11.72 -6.84
C ARG A 74 0.19 -11.54 -8.19
N ILE A 75 -0.52 -11.88 -9.26
CA ILE A 75 -0.01 -11.72 -10.63
C ILE A 75 -0.79 -10.63 -11.34
N GLU A 76 -0.10 -9.60 -11.81
CA GLU A 76 -0.64 -8.56 -12.67
C GLU A 76 -0.15 -8.79 -14.10
N ALA A 77 -1.05 -9.19 -14.98
CA ALA A 77 -0.69 -9.57 -16.32
C ALA A 77 -1.74 -9.16 -17.36
N PRO A 78 -1.38 -8.27 -18.30
CA PRO A 78 -0.10 -7.56 -18.41
C PRO A 78 0.02 -6.39 -17.42
N ILE A 79 1.26 -5.92 -17.18
CA ILE A 79 1.47 -4.63 -16.50
C ILE A 79 1.02 -3.51 -17.44
N PRO A 80 0.24 -2.53 -16.99
CA PRO A 80 -0.17 -1.40 -17.82
C PRO A 80 1.03 -0.70 -18.49
N ASN A 81 0.95 -0.51 -19.79
CA ASN A 81 1.98 0.13 -20.62
C ASN A 81 3.35 -0.58 -20.68
N LYS A 82 3.45 -1.84 -20.24
CA LYS A 82 4.67 -2.65 -20.31
C LYS A 82 4.40 -4.00 -20.95
N ALA A 83 5.33 -4.50 -21.76
CA ALA A 83 5.30 -5.87 -22.28
C ALA A 83 5.88 -6.85 -21.25
N ALA A 84 5.34 -6.83 -20.04
CA ALA A 84 5.82 -7.61 -18.91
C ALA A 84 4.66 -8.07 -18.01
N VAL A 85 4.94 -9.09 -17.20
CA VAL A 85 4.06 -9.60 -16.14
C VAL A 85 4.68 -9.27 -14.80
N GLY A 86 3.91 -8.73 -13.87
CA GLY A 86 4.34 -8.45 -12.49
C GLY A 86 3.91 -9.58 -11.57
N ILE A 87 4.85 -10.16 -10.83
CA ILE A 87 4.56 -11.12 -9.76
C ILE A 87 4.96 -10.46 -8.44
N GLU A 88 3.95 -10.24 -7.60
CA GLU A 88 4.11 -9.63 -6.28
C GLU A 88 4.24 -10.74 -5.24
N VAL A 89 5.41 -10.80 -4.61
CA VAL A 89 5.75 -11.78 -3.58
C VAL A 89 5.80 -11.08 -2.22
N PRO A 90 5.11 -11.57 -1.17
CA PRO A 90 5.19 -11.01 0.17
C PRO A 90 6.63 -10.99 0.68
N ASN A 91 7.05 -9.87 1.26
CA ASN A 91 8.35 -9.76 1.93
C ASN A 91 8.39 -10.65 3.17
N LYS A 92 9.50 -11.31 3.45
CA LYS A 92 9.68 -12.07 4.70
C LYS A 92 9.56 -11.17 5.93
N ALA A 93 10.03 -9.92 5.82
CA ALA A 93 9.87 -8.90 6.84
C ALA A 93 9.23 -7.65 6.23
N SER A 94 8.05 -7.28 6.73
CA SER A 94 7.38 -6.05 6.34
C SER A 94 8.04 -4.84 7.00
N SER A 95 8.15 -3.75 6.26
CA SER A 95 8.62 -2.46 6.79
C SER A 95 7.44 -1.60 7.23
N VAL A 96 7.54 -1.00 8.41
CA VAL A 96 6.51 -0.07 8.89
C VAL A 96 6.57 1.22 8.09
N VAL A 97 5.40 1.66 7.58
CA VAL A 97 5.26 2.94 6.88
C VAL A 97 4.86 4.01 7.89
N GLY A 98 5.82 4.83 8.32
CA GLY A 98 5.56 5.94 9.23
C GLY A 98 4.86 7.10 8.52
N VAL A 99 3.76 7.60 9.09
CA VAL A 99 3.00 8.74 8.55
C VAL A 99 3.85 10.01 8.41
N ARG A 100 4.78 10.25 9.34
CA ARG A 100 5.68 11.40 9.32
C ARG A 100 6.44 11.52 8.00
N GLY A 101 7.03 10.42 7.51
CA GLY A 101 7.79 10.44 6.26
C GLY A 101 6.94 10.71 5.01
N ILE A 102 5.60 10.58 5.12
CA ILE A 102 4.67 10.96 4.05
C ILE A 102 4.30 12.43 4.17
N LEU A 103 4.01 12.92 5.39
CA LEU A 103 3.68 14.32 5.64
C LEU A 103 4.84 15.27 5.31
N GLU A 104 6.09 14.84 5.52
CA GLU A 104 7.30 15.59 5.16
C GLU A 104 7.68 15.49 3.68
N SER A 105 6.97 14.67 2.88
CA SER A 105 7.28 14.49 1.46
C SER A 105 6.87 15.68 0.60
N PRO A 106 7.59 15.96 -0.50
CA PRO A 106 7.19 16.97 -1.47
C PRO A 106 5.78 16.74 -2.04
N ALA A 107 5.36 15.49 -2.19
CA ALA A 107 4.03 15.14 -2.68
C ALA A 107 2.91 15.66 -1.76
N PHE A 108 3.11 15.60 -0.45
CA PHE A 108 2.16 16.12 0.51
C PHE A 108 2.29 17.64 0.70
N ILE A 109 3.53 18.14 0.89
CA ILE A 109 3.79 19.57 1.18
C ILE A 109 3.29 20.47 0.04
N ASN A 110 3.63 20.10 -1.21
CA ASN A 110 3.31 20.90 -2.40
C ASN A 110 1.87 20.71 -2.91
N ALA A 111 1.10 19.79 -2.33
CA ALA A 111 -0.30 19.60 -2.70
C ALA A 111 -1.12 20.87 -2.36
N LYS A 112 -1.87 21.37 -3.35
CA LYS A 112 -2.62 22.64 -3.22
C LYS A 112 -3.85 22.53 -2.32
N SER A 113 -4.52 21.37 -2.32
CA SER A 113 -5.74 21.17 -1.56
C SER A 113 -5.46 21.06 -0.06
N LYS A 114 -6.25 21.76 0.75
CA LYS A 114 -6.25 21.66 2.21
C LYS A 114 -6.82 20.31 2.70
N LEU A 115 -7.51 19.60 1.83
CA LEU A 115 -8.09 18.27 2.08
C LEU A 115 -7.19 17.15 1.52
N THR A 116 -5.91 17.44 1.26
CA THR A 116 -4.93 16.40 0.91
C THR A 116 -4.58 15.57 2.14
N VAL A 117 -4.63 14.24 1.98
CA VAL A 117 -4.32 13.28 3.05
C VAL A 117 -3.27 12.25 2.61
N ALA A 118 -2.51 11.77 3.57
CA ALA A 118 -1.52 10.71 3.40
C ALA A 118 -2.22 9.34 3.40
N LEU A 119 -2.04 8.55 2.34
CA LEU A 119 -2.55 7.17 2.28
C LEU A 119 -1.47 6.14 2.65
N GLY A 120 -0.22 6.37 2.25
CA GLY A 120 0.85 5.41 2.50
C GLY A 120 1.91 5.43 1.42
N ARG A 121 2.40 4.24 1.09
CA ARG A 121 3.31 3.99 -0.03
C ARG A 121 2.74 2.91 -0.94
N ASP A 122 2.98 3.05 -2.23
CA ASP A 122 2.65 2.02 -3.20
C ASP A 122 3.60 0.82 -3.12
N ILE A 123 3.38 -0.16 -3.98
CA ILE A 123 4.22 -1.38 -4.06
C ILE A 123 5.66 -1.08 -4.51
N GLY A 124 5.92 0.04 -5.16
CA GLY A 124 7.26 0.53 -5.51
C GLY A 124 7.91 1.38 -4.42
N GLY A 125 7.22 1.59 -3.28
CA GLY A 125 7.71 2.42 -2.17
C GLY A 125 7.47 3.93 -2.34
N ASN A 126 6.80 4.37 -3.42
CA ASN A 126 6.51 5.79 -3.67
C ASN A 126 5.43 6.29 -2.73
N VAL A 127 5.55 7.54 -2.32
CA VAL A 127 4.54 8.18 -1.47
C VAL A 127 3.23 8.37 -2.24
N VAL A 128 2.12 7.94 -1.61
CA VAL A 128 0.77 8.11 -2.13
C VAL A 128 -0.03 9.04 -1.24
N VAL A 129 -0.50 10.13 -1.83
CA VAL A 129 -1.41 11.10 -1.22
C VAL A 129 -2.66 11.23 -2.08
N THR A 130 -3.78 11.62 -1.49
CA THR A 130 -5.03 11.87 -2.21
C THR A 130 -5.72 13.11 -1.68
N ASP A 131 -6.60 13.68 -2.50
CA ASP A 131 -7.48 14.79 -2.11
C ASP A 131 -8.87 14.23 -1.82
N ILE A 132 -9.29 14.25 -0.55
CA ILE A 132 -10.60 13.72 -0.16
C ILE A 132 -11.77 14.56 -0.69
N ALA A 133 -11.54 15.81 -1.12
CA ALA A 133 -12.57 16.60 -1.81
C ALA A 133 -13.01 15.95 -3.13
N LYS A 134 -12.14 15.14 -3.76
CA LYS A 134 -12.45 14.38 -4.98
C LYS A 134 -13.17 13.07 -4.71
N MET A 135 -13.32 12.71 -3.45
CA MET A 135 -14.05 11.52 -2.99
C MET A 135 -15.20 11.98 -2.07
N PRO A 136 -16.34 12.39 -2.63
CA PRO A 136 -17.45 12.94 -1.83
C PRO A 136 -17.98 11.93 -0.79
N HIS A 137 -17.79 10.63 -1.05
CA HIS A 137 -18.07 9.53 -0.14
C HIS A 137 -16.93 8.53 -0.20
N GLY A 138 -16.31 8.27 0.94
CA GLY A 138 -15.25 7.27 1.08
C GLY A 138 -15.68 6.13 1.99
N LEU A 139 -15.43 4.89 1.59
CA LEU A 139 -15.61 3.71 2.44
C LEU A 139 -14.24 3.09 2.75
N ILE A 140 -13.92 2.98 4.04
CA ILE A 140 -12.73 2.30 4.52
C ILE A 140 -13.17 1.04 5.26
N ALA A 141 -12.85 -0.12 4.71
CA ALA A 141 -13.19 -1.42 5.26
C ALA A 141 -11.95 -2.29 5.45
N GLY A 142 -12.03 -3.21 6.41
CA GLY A 142 -10.95 -4.16 6.68
C GLY A 142 -11.27 -5.03 7.87
N ALA A 143 -10.69 -6.25 7.89
CA ALA A 143 -10.78 -7.16 9.03
C ALA A 143 -10.08 -6.58 10.28
N THR A 144 -10.34 -7.17 11.43
CA THR A 144 -9.64 -6.81 12.68
C THR A 144 -8.14 -6.93 12.49
N GLY A 145 -7.39 -5.89 12.86
CA GLY A 145 -5.93 -5.84 12.69
C GLY A 145 -5.44 -5.41 11.31
N SER A 146 -6.33 -5.17 10.33
CA SER A 146 -5.93 -4.72 8.97
C SER A 146 -5.41 -3.28 8.90
N GLY A 147 -5.51 -2.51 9.98
CA GLY A 147 -5.07 -1.11 10.02
C GLY A 147 -6.15 -0.07 9.68
N LYS A 148 -7.44 -0.45 9.65
CA LYS A 148 -8.55 0.49 9.39
C LYS A 148 -8.50 1.75 10.28
N SER A 149 -8.37 1.57 11.59
CA SER A 149 -8.28 2.68 12.56
C SER A 149 -7.00 3.50 12.37
N VAL A 150 -5.89 2.86 12.02
CA VAL A 150 -4.63 3.54 11.70
C VAL A 150 -4.80 4.42 10.45
N CYS A 151 -5.49 3.92 9.42
CA CYS A 151 -5.79 4.68 8.20
C CYS A 151 -6.66 5.92 8.51
N ILE A 152 -7.73 5.76 9.29
CA ILE A 152 -8.60 6.87 9.71
C ILE A 152 -7.80 7.92 10.49
N ASN A 153 -7.00 7.49 11.46
CA ASN A 153 -6.13 8.37 12.22
C ASN A 153 -5.11 9.11 11.31
N SER A 154 -4.52 8.42 10.34
CA SER A 154 -3.60 9.03 9.38
C SER A 154 -4.27 10.11 8.54
N ILE A 155 -5.53 9.90 8.14
CA ILE A 155 -6.35 10.91 7.44
C ILE A 155 -6.59 12.12 8.32
N ILE A 156 -7.05 11.94 9.56
CA ILE A 156 -7.31 13.03 10.49
C ILE A 156 -6.02 13.83 10.75
N ILE A 157 -4.93 13.14 11.10
CA ILE A 157 -3.63 13.78 11.35
C ILE A 157 -3.16 14.55 10.11
N SER A 158 -3.35 14.01 8.90
CA SER A 158 -3.01 14.73 7.67
C SER A 158 -3.73 16.07 7.55
N LEU A 159 -5.03 16.11 7.86
CA LEU A 159 -5.82 17.34 7.82
C LEU A 159 -5.34 18.34 8.89
N LEU A 160 -5.06 17.88 10.11
CA LEU A 160 -4.56 18.71 11.20
C LEU A 160 -3.18 19.32 10.89
N TYR A 161 -2.34 18.63 10.12
CA TYR A 161 -1.04 19.14 9.65
C TYR A 161 -1.15 20.05 8.43
N LYS A 162 -2.21 19.89 7.62
CA LYS A 162 -2.37 20.59 6.33
C LYS A 162 -3.13 21.90 6.42
N ALA A 163 -4.06 22.00 7.36
CA ALA A 163 -5.03 23.09 7.42
C ALA A 163 -5.22 23.62 8.85
N THR A 164 -5.54 24.91 8.95
CA THR A 164 -5.96 25.55 10.19
C THR A 164 -7.43 25.26 10.50
N PRO A 165 -7.89 25.48 11.75
CA PRO A 165 -9.32 25.34 12.09
C PRO A 165 -10.27 26.23 11.31
N ASP A 166 -9.78 27.35 10.77
CA ASP A 166 -10.60 28.26 9.95
C ASP A 166 -10.75 27.77 8.51
N GLU A 167 -9.82 26.94 8.05
CA GLU A 167 -9.82 26.39 6.68
C GLU A 167 -10.54 25.05 6.60
N VAL A 168 -10.46 24.20 7.64
CA VAL A 168 -11.07 22.86 7.66
C VAL A 168 -11.73 22.62 9.01
N LYS A 169 -12.98 22.19 8.96
CA LYS A 169 -13.75 21.75 10.12
C LYS A 169 -14.09 20.27 9.99
N LEU A 170 -14.14 19.60 11.13
CA LEU A 170 -14.41 18.17 11.24
C LEU A 170 -15.68 17.92 12.05
N LEU A 171 -16.51 17.02 11.57
CA LEU A 171 -17.59 16.39 12.32
C LEU A 171 -17.24 14.90 12.47
N MET A 172 -17.15 14.43 13.70
CA MET A 172 -16.78 13.05 13.99
C MET A 172 -17.91 12.33 14.72
N ILE A 173 -18.22 11.11 14.27
CA ILE A 173 -19.23 10.23 14.88
C ILE A 173 -18.55 8.91 15.23
N ASP A 174 -18.54 8.55 16.50
CA ASP A 174 -17.95 7.30 17.02
C ASP A 174 -18.97 6.56 17.91
N PRO A 175 -19.89 5.81 17.32
CA PRO A 175 -20.94 5.12 18.07
C PRO A 175 -20.42 3.99 18.98
N LYS A 176 -19.17 3.56 18.78
CA LYS A 176 -18.52 2.54 19.61
C LYS A 176 -17.70 3.12 20.75
N VAL A 177 -17.43 4.43 20.71
CA VAL A 177 -16.62 5.17 21.72
C VAL A 177 -15.22 4.56 21.93
N VAL A 178 -14.57 4.11 20.85
CA VAL A 178 -13.30 3.39 20.96
C VAL A 178 -12.14 4.02 20.18
N GLU A 179 -12.41 4.86 19.18
CA GLU A 179 -11.36 5.31 18.25
C GLU A 179 -11.18 6.85 18.23
N LEU A 180 -12.26 7.62 18.22
CA LEU A 180 -12.20 9.07 17.94
C LEU A 180 -12.26 9.95 19.18
N GLY A 181 -12.53 9.42 20.36
CA GLY A 181 -12.61 10.17 21.61
C GLY A 181 -11.36 10.97 21.97
N ILE A 182 -10.18 10.51 21.50
CA ILE A 182 -8.90 11.20 21.68
C ILE A 182 -8.83 12.57 21.00
N TYR A 183 -9.69 12.82 20.01
CA TYR A 183 -9.75 14.10 19.28
C TYR A 183 -10.67 15.11 19.93
N ASN A 184 -11.38 14.80 21.01
CA ASN A 184 -12.19 15.78 21.72
C ASN A 184 -11.32 16.95 22.22
N GLY A 185 -11.78 18.17 21.96
CA GLY A 185 -11.07 19.40 22.35
C GLY A 185 -10.15 19.97 21.28
N ILE A 186 -9.94 19.30 20.14
CA ILE A 186 -9.18 19.96 19.04
C ILE A 186 -10.03 21.06 18.40
N PRO A 187 -9.40 22.20 18.01
CA PRO A 187 -10.14 23.37 17.50
C PRO A 187 -10.79 23.15 16.13
N HIS A 188 -10.43 22.06 15.42
CA HIS A 188 -11.02 21.70 14.14
C HIS A 188 -12.43 21.07 14.28
N LEU A 189 -12.83 20.60 15.47
CA LEU A 189 -14.17 20.03 15.64
C LEU A 189 -15.25 21.11 15.63
N LEU A 190 -16.33 20.84 14.89
CA LEU A 190 -17.57 21.66 14.92
C LEU A 190 -18.33 21.46 16.23
N VAL A 191 -18.37 20.23 16.70
CA VAL A 191 -19.01 19.79 17.95
C VAL A 191 -18.15 18.68 18.57
N PRO A 192 -18.27 18.37 19.87
CA PRO A 192 -17.63 17.19 20.45
C PRO A 192 -17.96 15.93 19.67
N VAL A 193 -17.07 14.94 19.69
CA VAL A 193 -17.30 13.66 19.00
C VAL A 193 -18.66 13.08 19.42
N VAL A 194 -19.51 12.85 18.43
CA VAL A 194 -20.87 12.33 18.65
C VAL A 194 -20.79 10.82 18.91
N THR A 195 -21.27 10.39 20.07
CA THR A 195 -21.23 8.98 20.50
C THR A 195 -22.60 8.31 20.52
N ASP A 196 -23.69 9.09 20.58
CA ASP A 196 -25.06 8.58 20.52
C ASP A 196 -25.54 8.58 19.06
N PRO A 197 -25.84 7.41 18.47
CA PRO A 197 -26.31 7.31 17.08
C PRO A 197 -27.58 8.12 16.78
N ARG A 198 -28.38 8.43 17.81
CA ARG A 198 -29.60 9.25 17.66
C ARG A 198 -29.33 10.74 17.55
N LYS A 199 -28.09 11.16 17.83
CA LYS A 199 -27.65 12.55 17.71
C LYS A 199 -26.77 12.81 16.49
N ALA A 200 -26.54 11.77 15.68
CA ALA A 200 -25.69 11.79 14.50
C ALA A 200 -26.44 12.30 13.25
#